data_81efa307fedf6ae4f2f851186d4b6bd7
#
_entry.id   81efa307fedf6ae4f2f851186d4b6bd7
#
_cell.length_a   1.000
_cell.length_b   1.000
_cell.length_c   1.000
_cell.angle_alpha   90.00
_cell.angle_beta   90.00
_cell.angle_gamma   90.00
#
_symmetry.space_group_name_H-M   'P 1'
#
loop_
_entity.id
_entity.type
_entity.pdbx_description
1 polymer ?
#
loop_
_entity_poly.entity_id
_entity_poly.type
_entity_poly.pdbx_seq_one_letter_code
_entity_poly.pdbx_strand_id
1 'polypeptide(L)'
;MIGIAVINYKCYEKTIKCIESIQKTIQTPYKIYLLENGSENESANILKEKYCNDDRIELLISNQNHGYARGNNICIKRMRQDGCKYGIISNNDIVCVEHTINKLIKDLKDYKDFVIVGPMIVDPKGNYQQSVKLKKYKPVEYIIKSTYLSRFFQKLIDREKELTKDISDFIEVSWTSGAFFAFSLEKMRMIGDFDPATFLFYEEYILSAKARRCNLKIGYDPTVKVMHYHAVSTGGGLNITSKMEADRSERYYFQTYEKMNKLYLGLLKIIRLMEVLFTFGKRKQFREIKQYFAGIDIPLR
;
A
#
# COMPACT_ATOMS: atom_id res chain seq x y z
N MET A 1 -21.18 -3.41 -10.24
CA MET A 1 -20.51 -2.10 -10.07
C MET A 1 -19.15 -2.32 -9.43
N ILE A 2 -18.15 -1.52 -9.80
CA ILE A 2 -16.81 -1.51 -9.23
C ILE A 2 -16.72 -0.34 -8.24
N GLY A 3 -16.24 -0.58 -7.03
CA GLY A 3 -15.90 0.47 -6.07
C GLY A 3 -14.43 0.85 -6.18
N ILE A 4 -14.09 2.14 -6.07
CA ILE A 4 -12.71 2.62 -6.14
C ILE A 4 -12.43 3.48 -4.92
N ALA A 5 -11.51 3.05 -4.06
CA ALA A 5 -11.07 3.82 -2.90
C ALA A 5 -9.90 4.73 -3.29
N VAL A 6 -10.02 6.00 -2.99
CA VAL A 6 -8.93 6.98 -3.09
C VAL A 6 -8.88 7.75 -1.77
N ILE A 7 -7.72 7.80 -1.13
CA ILE A 7 -7.52 8.52 0.12
C ILE A 7 -6.73 9.79 -0.17
N ASN A 8 -7.31 10.94 0.15
CA ASN A 8 -6.60 12.21 0.16
C ASN A 8 -6.04 12.50 1.56
N TYR A 9 -4.77 12.88 1.61
CA TYR A 9 -4.15 13.50 2.77
C TYR A 9 -3.19 14.59 2.33
N LYS A 10 -3.56 15.84 2.56
CA LYS A 10 -2.78 17.08 2.30
C LYS A 10 -2.42 17.40 0.83
N CYS A 11 -2.82 16.56 -0.14
CA CYS A 11 -2.39 16.68 -1.54
C CYS A 11 -3.58 16.57 -2.51
N TYR A 12 -4.55 17.46 -2.42
CA TYR A 12 -5.77 17.42 -3.23
C TYR A 12 -5.50 17.53 -4.73
N GLU A 13 -4.47 18.26 -5.18
CA GLU A 13 -4.14 18.41 -6.60
C GLU A 13 -3.77 17.07 -7.25
N LYS A 14 -3.04 16.22 -6.52
CA LYS A 14 -2.73 14.87 -6.98
C LYS A 14 -3.95 13.99 -6.98
N THR A 15 -4.76 14.08 -5.94
CA THR A 15 -6.03 13.35 -5.80
C THR A 15 -6.95 13.66 -6.99
N ILE A 16 -7.04 14.92 -7.39
CA ILE A 16 -7.82 15.35 -8.56
C ILE A 16 -7.27 14.68 -9.83
N LYS A 17 -5.97 14.75 -10.07
CA LYS A 17 -5.33 14.11 -11.25
C LYS A 17 -5.53 12.60 -11.28
N CYS A 18 -5.43 11.94 -10.13
CA CYS A 18 -5.70 10.52 -9.99
C CYS A 18 -7.14 10.20 -10.41
N ILE A 19 -8.13 10.88 -9.83
CA ILE A 19 -9.54 10.69 -10.14
C ILE A 19 -9.83 10.95 -11.62
N GLU A 20 -9.33 12.04 -12.18
CA GLU A 20 -9.51 12.36 -13.60
C GLU A 20 -8.92 11.29 -14.52
N SER A 21 -7.77 10.70 -14.15
CA SER A 21 -7.18 9.60 -14.93
C SER A 21 -8.04 8.33 -14.86
N ILE A 22 -8.61 8.00 -13.70
CA ILE A 22 -9.54 6.90 -13.53
C ILE A 22 -10.78 7.11 -14.38
N GLN A 23 -11.40 8.29 -14.29
CA GLN A 23 -12.62 8.63 -15.02
C GLN A 23 -12.44 8.56 -16.54
N LYS A 24 -11.24 8.89 -17.05
CA LYS A 24 -10.92 8.85 -18.49
C LYS A 24 -10.71 7.43 -19.02
N THR A 25 -10.33 6.50 -18.16
CA THR A 25 -9.84 5.18 -18.59
C THR A 25 -10.76 4.03 -18.26
N ILE A 26 -11.71 4.22 -17.32
CA ILE A 26 -12.65 3.17 -16.91
C ILE A 26 -13.87 3.14 -17.83
N GLN A 27 -14.28 1.93 -18.26
CA GLN A 27 -15.40 1.73 -19.18
C GLN A 27 -16.60 1.02 -18.56
N THR A 28 -16.41 0.42 -17.37
CA THR A 28 -17.49 -0.30 -16.67
C THR A 28 -18.13 0.58 -15.60
N PRO A 29 -19.39 0.34 -15.21
CA PRO A 29 -20.05 1.09 -14.13
C PRO A 29 -19.23 1.06 -12.83
N TYR A 30 -18.95 2.23 -12.29
CA TYR A 30 -18.11 2.41 -11.11
C TYR A 30 -18.63 3.50 -10.18
N LYS A 31 -18.13 3.50 -8.94
CA LYS A 31 -18.27 4.58 -7.97
C LYS A 31 -16.96 4.78 -7.21
N ILE A 32 -16.51 6.02 -7.11
CA ILE A 32 -15.31 6.40 -6.37
C ILE A 32 -15.71 6.80 -4.95
N TYR A 33 -15.07 6.21 -3.97
CA TYR A 33 -15.16 6.54 -2.56
C TYR A 33 -13.91 7.33 -2.21
N LEU A 34 -14.05 8.65 -2.23
CA LEU A 34 -12.96 9.58 -1.94
C LEU A 34 -12.97 9.93 -0.47
N LEU A 35 -12.00 9.44 0.29
CA LEU A 35 -11.82 9.80 1.69
C LEU A 35 -10.88 10.99 1.82
N GLU A 36 -11.40 12.13 2.28
CA GLU A 36 -10.57 13.19 2.84
C GLU A 36 -10.20 12.83 4.28
N ASN A 37 -8.92 12.53 4.52
CA ASN A 37 -8.44 11.82 5.69
C ASN A 37 -7.84 12.76 6.76
N GLY A 38 -8.53 13.87 7.10
CA GLY A 38 -8.14 14.80 8.13
C GLY A 38 -6.93 15.65 7.78
N SER A 39 -6.94 16.30 6.62
CA SER A 39 -5.78 17.02 6.07
C SER A 39 -5.41 18.32 6.79
N GLU A 40 -6.29 18.90 7.58
CA GLU A 40 -6.07 20.19 8.28
C GLU A 40 -5.65 21.35 7.34
N ASN A 41 -6.09 21.31 6.07
CA ASN A 41 -5.90 22.34 5.05
C ASN A 41 -7.18 22.52 4.25
N GLU A 42 -7.13 23.25 3.11
CA GLU A 42 -8.27 23.51 2.23
C GLU A 42 -8.79 22.29 1.46
N SER A 43 -8.15 21.11 1.57
CA SER A 43 -8.51 19.91 0.80
C SER A 43 -9.99 19.56 0.86
N ALA A 44 -10.59 19.58 2.05
CA ALA A 44 -12.00 19.21 2.24
C ALA A 44 -12.93 20.13 1.43
N ASN A 45 -12.69 21.43 1.47
CA ASN A 45 -13.50 22.43 0.77
C ASN A 45 -13.35 22.32 -0.75
N ILE A 46 -12.10 22.22 -1.24
CA ILE A 46 -11.80 22.13 -2.66
C ILE A 46 -12.38 20.84 -3.26
N LEU A 47 -12.21 19.70 -2.57
CA LEU A 47 -12.74 18.42 -3.05
C LEU A 47 -14.27 18.39 -3.02
N LYS A 48 -14.89 19.02 -2.00
CA LYS A 48 -16.34 19.15 -1.92
C LYS A 48 -16.88 20.02 -3.06
N GLU A 49 -16.31 21.19 -3.31
CA GLU A 49 -16.72 22.08 -4.41
C GLU A 49 -16.57 21.38 -5.77
N LYS A 50 -15.42 20.71 -6.00
CA LYS A 50 -15.13 20.05 -7.28
C LYS A 50 -16.07 18.88 -7.59
N TYR A 51 -16.48 18.11 -6.59
CA TYR A 51 -17.18 16.82 -6.79
C TYR A 51 -18.63 16.80 -6.30
N CYS A 52 -19.19 17.92 -5.82
CA CYS A 52 -20.57 17.98 -5.28
C CYS A 52 -21.66 17.58 -6.31
N ASN A 53 -21.37 17.68 -7.61
CA ASN A 53 -22.31 17.38 -8.69
C ASN A 53 -21.95 16.11 -9.50
N ASP A 54 -21.00 15.29 -9.03
CA ASP A 54 -20.64 14.03 -9.70
C ASP A 54 -21.16 12.84 -8.88
N ASP A 55 -22.32 12.30 -9.26
CA ASP A 55 -22.98 11.17 -8.59
C ASP A 55 -22.12 9.89 -8.54
N ARG A 56 -21.05 9.82 -9.36
CA ARG A 56 -20.11 8.72 -9.36
C ARG A 56 -19.03 8.85 -8.25
N ILE A 57 -19.00 9.99 -7.53
CA ILE A 57 -18.01 10.23 -6.48
C ILE A 57 -18.73 10.48 -5.15
N GLU A 58 -18.45 9.63 -4.18
CA GLU A 58 -18.87 9.84 -2.80
C GLU A 58 -17.70 10.37 -1.97
N LEU A 59 -17.79 11.66 -1.60
CA LEU A 59 -16.80 12.29 -0.74
C LEU A 59 -17.11 11.99 0.73
N LEU A 60 -16.19 11.28 1.38
CA LEU A 60 -16.20 10.99 2.81
C LEU A 60 -15.20 11.92 3.49
N ILE A 61 -15.64 12.69 4.48
CA ILE A 61 -14.79 13.65 5.20
C ILE A 61 -14.56 13.14 6.62
N SER A 62 -13.30 13.03 7.01
CA SER A 62 -12.88 12.71 8.38
C SER A 62 -12.22 13.92 9.05
N ASN A 63 -12.45 14.06 10.35
CA ASN A 63 -11.80 15.09 11.16
C ASN A 63 -10.41 14.65 11.69
N GLN A 64 -9.98 13.43 11.38
CA GLN A 64 -8.68 12.90 11.82
C GLN A 64 -8.06 11.99 10.77
N ASN A 65 -6.74 11.89 10.78
CA ASN A 65 -6.02 10.97 9.92
C ASN A 65 -6.09 9.54 10.49
N HIS A 66 -6.79 8.65 9.77
CA HIS A 66 -6.95 7.23 10.11
C HIS A 66 -5.76 6.36 9.66
N GLY A 67 -4.79 6.92 8.95
CA GLY A 67 -3.75 6.16 8.27
C GLY A 67 -4.29 5.40 7.05
N TYR A 68 -3.47 4.50 6.51
CA TYR A 68 -3.78 3.79 5.28
C TYR A 68 -4.82 2.67 5.49
N ALA A 69 -4.58 1.77 6.45
CA ALA A 69 -5.41 0.58 6.66
C ALA A 69 -6.86 0.93 7.04
N ARG A 70 -7.05 1.76 8.06
CA ARG A 70 -8.38 2.17 8.52
C ARG A 70 -9.08 3.05 7.48
N GLY A 71 -8.34 3.94 6.81
CA GLY A 71 -8.89 4.78 5.75
C GLY A 71 -9.47 3.96 4.61
N ASN A 72 -8.72 2.96 4.12
CA ASN A 72 -9.22 2.05 3.10
C ASN A 72 -10.40 1.20 3.59
N ASN A 73 -10.40 0.76 4.84
CA ASN A 73 -11.54 0.03 5.42
C ASN A 73 -12.83 0.85 5.46
N ILE A 74 -12.75 2.18 5.68
CA ILE A 74 -13.91 3.07 5.59
C ILE A 74 -14.50 3.01 4.17
N CYS A 75 -13.67 3.15 3.14
CA CYS A 75 -14.10 3.05 1.75
C CYS A 75 -14.65 1.66 1.40
N ILE A 76 -13.99 0.57 1.82
CA ILE A 76 -14.43 -0.80 1.60
C ILE A 76 -15.79 -1.07 2.24
N LYS A 77 -16.05 -0.54 3.44
CA LYS A 77 -17.35 -0.64 4.10
C LYS A 77 -18.45 0.01 3.26
N ARG A 78 -18.20 1.20 2.69
CA ARG A 78 -19.15 1.89 1.80
C ARG A 78 -19.38 1.12 0.50
N MET A 79 -18.32 0.60 -0.13
CA MET A 79 -18.44 -0.26 -1.31
C MET A 79 -19.38 -1.45 -1.09
N ARG A 80 -19.31 -2.08 0.10
CA ARG A 80 -20.20 -3.20 0.46
C ARG A 80 -21.64 -2.76 0.63
N GLN A 81 -21.87 -1.62 1.27
CA GLN A 81 -23.22 -1.05 1.44
C GLN A 81 -23.89 -0.79 0.09
N ASP A 82 -23.11 -0.33 -0.89
CA ASP A 82 -23.58 -0.05 -2.25
C ASP A 82 -23.58 -1.31 -3.17
N GLY A 83 -23.31 -2.50 -2.61
CA GLY A 83 -23.36 -3.77 -3.35
C GLY A 83 -22.27 -3.96 -4.41
N CYS A 84 -21.13 -3.30 -4.28
CA CYS A 84 -19.98 -3.52 -5.16
C CYS A 84 -19.49 -4.97 -5.03
N LYS A 85 -19.14 -5.61 -6.17
CA LYS A 85 -18.56 -6.97 -6.18
C LYS A 85 -17.04 -6.96 -6.19
N TYR A 86 -16.47 -5.97 -6.84
CA TYR A 86 -15.03 -5.77 -6.95
C TYR A 86 -14.65 -4.37 -6.49
N GLY A 87 -13.45 -4.25 -5.96
CA GLY A 87 -12.89 -2.98 -5.54
C GLY A 87 -11.52 -2.72 -6.12
N ILE A 88 -11.15 -1.45 -6.17
CA ILE A 88 -9.79 -0.96 -6.44
C ILE A 88 -9.34 -0.17 -5.22
N ILE A 89 -8.13 -0.40 -4.78
CA ILE A 89 -7.40 0.53 -3.93
C ILE A 89 -6.45 1.33 -4.82
N SER A 90 -6.47 2.65 -4.67
CA SER A 90 -5.57 3.54 -5.38
C SER A 90 -5.01 4.61 -4.44
N ASN A 91 -3.69 4.73 -4.40
CA ASN A 91 -3.07 5.93 -3.84
C ASN A 91 -3.47 7.15 -4.68
N ASN A 92 -3.49 8.31 -4.06
CA ASN A 92 -3.88 9.55 -4.71
C ASN A 92 -2.84 10.13 -5.68
N ASP A 93 -1.67 9.51 -5.80
CA ASP A 93 -0.60 9.87 -6.72
C ASP A 93 -0.38 8.83 -7.84
N ILE A 94 -1.41 8.02 -8.09
CA ILE A 94 -1.49 7.11 -9.23
C ILE A 94 -2.16 7.81 -10.42
N VAL A 95 -1.65 7.52 -11.61
CA VAL A 95 -2.30 7.85 -12.88
C VAL A 95 -2.55 6.56 -13.65
N CYS A 96 -3.82 6.26 -13.88
CA CYS A 96 -4.26 5.11 -14.65
C CYS A 96 -4.03 5.34 -16.15
N VAL A 97 -3.67 4.26 -16.87
CA VAL A 97 -3.67 4.23 -18.33
C VAL A 97 -4.89 3.44 -18.82
N GLU A 98 -5.16 3.46 -20.12
CA GLU A 98 -6.32 2.81 -20.71
C GLU A 98 -6.42 1.32 -20.35
N HIS A 99 -7.64 0.87 -20.15
CA HIS A 99 -8.02 -0.51 -19.84
C HIS A 99 -7.49 -1.10 -18.52
N THR A 100 -6.71 -0.36 -17.73
CA THR A 100 -6.09 -0.84 -16.46
C THR A 100 -7.11 -1.52 -15.55
N ILE A 101 -8.15 -0.79 -15.13
CA ILE A 101 -9.11 -1.30 -14.15
C ILE A 101 -9.92 -2.47 -14.73
N ASN A 102 -10.38 -2.33 -15.98
CA ASN A 102 -11.21 -3.34 -16.63
C ASN A 102 -10.47 -4.68 -16.76
N LYS A 103 -9.17 -4.64 -17.08
CA LYS A 103 -8.35 -5.85 -17.22
C LYS A 103 -8.11 -6.53 -15.88
N LEU A 104 -7.72 -5.80 -14.83
CA LEU A 104 -7.55 -6.36 -13.49
C LEU A 104 -8.85 -6.96 -12.92
N ILE A 105 -9.99 -6.34 -13.21
CA ILE A 105 -11.30 -6.92 -12.83
C ILE A 105 -11.61 -8.17 -13.63
N LYS A 106 -11.21 -8.23 -14.92
CA LYS A 106 -11.32 -9.44 -15.73
C LYS A 106 -10.48 -10.56 -15.13
N ASP A 107 -9.25 -10.30 -14.74
CA ASP A 107 -8.38 -11.30 -14.12
C ASP A 107 -9.00 -11.88 -12.84
N LEU A 108 -9.57 -11.05 -11.96
CA LEU A 108 -10.28 -11.51 -10.77
C LEU A 108 -11.53 -12.35 -11.08
N LYS A 109 -12.15 -12.17 -12.25
CA LYS A 109 -13.27 -12.99 -12.72
C LYS A 109 -12.79 -14.33 -13.28
N ASP A 110 -11.69 -14.31 -14.01
CA ASP A 110 -11.14 -15.50 -14.69
C ASP A 110 -10.40 -16.41 -13.69
N TYR A 111 -9.66 -15.83 -12.76
CA TYR A 111 -8.86 -16.57 -11.77
C TYR A 111 -9.56 -16.57 -10.40
N LYS A 112 -10.39 -17.58 -10.16
CA LYS A 112 -11.28 -17.65 -8.98
C LYS A 112 -10.59 -17.76 -7.63
N ASP A 113 -9.33 -18.22 -7.57
CA ASP A 113 -8.57 -18.38 -6.32
C ASP A 113 -7.87 -17.10 -5.86
N PHE A 114 -7.89 -16.05 -6.71
CA PHE A 114 -7.21 -14.81 -6.39
C PHE A 114 -8.11 -13.83 -5.65
N VAL A 115 -7.60 -13.26 -4.56
CA VAL A 115 -8.29 -12.22 -3.77
C VAL A 115 -7.89 -10.83 -4.25
N ILE A 116 -6.64 -10.65 -4.63
CA ILE A 116 -6.00 -9.40 -5.05
C ILE A 116 -5.24 -9.64 -6.35
N VAL A 117 -5.27 -8.65 -7.26
CA VAL A 117 -4.44 -8.61 -8.47
C VAL A 117 -3.85 -7.22 -8.61
N GLY A 118 -2.52 -7.13 -8.69
CA GLY A 118 -1.79 -5.87 -8.91
C GLY A 118 -1.25 -5.72 -10.33
N PRO A 119 -1.10 -4.48 -10.82
CA PRO A 119 -0.49 -4.18 -12.12
C PRO A 119 1.02 -3.97 -12.00
N MET A 120 1.69 -3.84 -13.15
CA MET A 120 3.02 -3.25 -13.23
C MET A 120 2.95 -1.77 -12.84
N ILE A 121 3.81 -1.35 -11.91
CA ILE A 121 3.94 0.06 -11.52
C ILE A 121 5.20 0.64 -12.19
N VAL A 122 5.05 1.79 -12.82
CA VAL A 122 6.15 2.54 -13.43
C VAL A 122 6.22 3.96 -12.89
N ASP A 123 7.40 4.57 -12.92
CA ASP A 123 7.55 5.98 -12.64
C ASP A 123 7.09 6.84 -13.87
N PRO A 124 6.98 8.17 -13.76
CA PRO A 124 6.60 9.04 -14.87
C PRO A 124 7.56 9.01 -16.07
N LYS A 125 8.76 8.44 -15.90
CA LYS A 125 9.74 8.24 -16.98
C LYS A 125 9.60 6.85 -17.63
N GLY A 126 8.65 6.03 -17.15
CA GLY A 126 8.43 4.67 -17.64
C GLY A 126 9.35 3.62 -17.02
N ASN A 127 10.17 3.97 -16.02
CA ASN A 127 11.03 2.99 -15.35
C ASN A 127 10.20 2.12 -14.40
N TYR A 128 10.48 0.82 -14.39
CA TYR A 128 9.84 -0.13 -13.50
C TYR A 128 10.13 0.20 -12.03
N GLN A 129 9.06 0.28 -11.25
CA GLN A 129 9.12 0.30 -9.78
C GLN A 129 8.77 -1.11 -9.28
N GLN A 130 9.61 -1.69 -8.42
CA GLN A 130 9.32 -3.03 -7.89
C GLN A 130 7.98 -3.02 -7.14
N SER A 131 6.97 -3.56 -7.80
CA SER A 131 5.59 -3.58 -7.32
C SER A 131 5.14 -4.94 -6.80
N VAL A 132 6.00 -5.96 -6.91
CA VAL A 132 5.68 -7.33 -6.49
C VAL A 132 6.90 -8.03 -5.89
N LYS A 133 6.64 -9.10 -5.12
CA LYS A 133 7.63 -10.08 -4.67
C LYS A 133 7.16 -11.48 -5.05
N LEU A 134 8.03 -12.22 -5.73
CA LEU A 134 7.73 -13.58 -6.17
C LEU A 134 7.64 -14.54 -5.00
N LYS A 135 8.50 -14.38 -4.00
CA LYS A 135 8.61 -15.29 -2.85
C LYS A 135 8.50 -14.53 -1.55
N LYS A 136 7.90 -15.18 -0.57
CA LYS A 136 8.00 -14.77 0.83
C LYS A 136 9.42 -15.04 1.32
N TYR A 137 10.07 -14.02 1.88
CA TYR A 137 11.37 -14.22 2.51
C TYR A 137 11.24 -15.00 3.82
N LYS A 138 12.17 -15.91 4.06
CA LYS A 138 12.36 -16.49 5.39
C LYS A 138 12.80 -15.38 6.35
N PRO A 139 12.49 -15.48 7.67
CA PRO A 139 12.81 -14.41 8.62
C PRO A 139 14.27 -13.98 8.64
N VAL A 140 15.21 -14.93 8.53
CA VAL A 140 16.65 -14.63 8.46
C VAL A 140 16.99 -13.91 7.14
N GLU A 141 16.50 -14.40 6.02
CA GLU A 141 16.68 -13.79 4.71
C GLU A 141 16.11 -12.37 4.67
N TYR A 142 14.96 -12.16 5.33
CA TYR A 142 14.35 -10.86 5.48
C TYR A 142 15.29 -9.89 6.21
N ILE A 143 15.85 -10.25 7.37
CA ILE A 143 16.82 -9.42 8.09
C ILE A 143 18.00 -9.05 7.20
N ILE A 144 18.60 -10.03 6.51
CA ILE A 144 19.74 -9.78 5.62
C ILE A 144 19.39 -8.77 4.51
N LYS A 145 18.25 -8.97 3.84
CA LYS A 145 17.83 -8.13 2.71
C LYS A 145 17.32 -6.75 3.11
N SER A 146 16.82 -6.59 4.34
CA SER A 146 16.21 -5.34 4.82
C SER A 146 17.13 -4.47 5.65
N THR A 147 18.41 -4.84 5.80
CA THR A 147 19.40 -4.14 6.64
C THR A 147 20.61 -3.69 5.83
N TYR A 148 21.59 -3.04 6.48
CA TYR A 148 22.88 -2.71 5.87
C TYR A 148 23.64 -3.93 5.33
N LEU A 149 23.32 -5.13 5.80
CA LEU A 149 23.87 -6.38 5.27
C LEU A 149 23.45 -6.63 3.82
N SER A 150 22.35 -6.03 3.37
CA SER A 150 21.87 -6.08 1.98
C SER A 150 22.95 -5.65 0.96
N ARG A 151 23.89 -4.77 1.35
CA ARG A 151 25.01 -4.34 0.48
C ARG A 151 25.88 -5.50 0.03
N PHE A 152 26.04 -6.52 0.86
CA PHE A 152 26.80 -7.73 0.51
C PHE A 152 26.00 -8.68 -0.40
N PHE A 153 24.66 -8.50 -0.45
CA PHE A 153 23.75 -9.33 -1.22
C PHE A 153 23.03 -8.55 -2.33
N GLN A 154 23.54 -7.37 -2.69
CA GLN A 154 22.91 -6.46 -3.66
C GLN A 154 22.59 -7.18 -4.99
N LYS A 155 23.50 -7.99 -5.50
CA LYS A 155 23.29 -8.77 -6.73
C LYS A 155 22.06 -9.68 -6.68
N LEU A 156 21.75 -10.26 -5.52
CA LEU A 156 20.55 -11.10 -5.34
C LEU A 156 19.28 -10.28 -5.33
N ILE A 157 19.33 -9.07 -4.75
CA ILE A 157 18.20 -8.13 -4.69
C ILE A 157 17.92 -7.58 -6.10
N ASP A 158 18.95 -7.15 -6.80
CA ASP A 158 18.86 -6.63 -8.17
C ASP A 158 18.32 -7.70 -9.12
N ARG A 159 18.77 -8.94 -8.98
CA ARG A 159 18.28 -10.09 -9.76
C ARG A 159 16.77 -10.33 -9.55
N GLU A 160 16.26 -10.21 -8.33
CA GLU A 160 14.82 -10.34 -8.07
C GLU A 160 14.03 -9.22 -8.75
N LYS A 161 14.57 -7.99 -8.72
CA LYS A 161 13.96 -6.84 -9.41
C LYS A 161 13.95 -7.02 -10.91
N GLU A 162 15.05 -7.51 -11.50
CA GLU A 162 15.13 -7.83 -12.93
C GLU A 162 14.13 -8.92 -13.31
N LEU A 163 14.10 -10.02 -12.55
CA LEU A 163 13.15 -11.11 -12.79
C LEU A 163 11.69 -10.64 -12.75
N THR A 164 11.34 -9.73 -11.85
CA THR A 164 9.97 -9.21 -11.78
C THR A 164 9.63 -8.21 -12.89
N LYS A 165 10.64 -7.53 -13.44
CA LYS A 165 10.48 -6.64 -14.59
C LYS A 165 10.20 -7.40 -15.89
N ASP A 166 10.84 -8.56 -16.06
CA ASP A 166 10.83 -9.33 -17.32
C ASP A 166 9.65 -10.32 -17.41
N ILE A 167 8.75 -10.34 -16.41
CA ILE A 167 7.53 -11.14 -16.46
C ILE A 167 6.60 -10.58 -17.54
N SER A 168 6.12 -11.45 -18.43
CA SER A 168 5.21 -11.11 -19.54
C SER A 168 3.76 -11.54 -19.29
N ASP A 169 3.55 -12.57 -18.46
CA ASP A 169 2.27 -13.21 -18.26
C ASP A 169 1.73 -13.03 -16.85
N PHE A 170 0.42 -13.25 -16.70
CA PHE A 170 -0.22 -13.26 -15.38
C PHE A 170 0.37 -14.36 -14.50
N ILE A 171 0.80 -14.01 -13.29
CA ILE A 171 1.39 -14.96 -12.35
C ILE A 171 0.86 -14.80 -10.93
N GLU A 172 1.01 -15.87 -10.14
CA GLU A 172 0.89 -15.79 -8.67
C GLU A 172 2.14 -15.16 -8.07
N VAL A 173 1.95 -14.25 -7.12
CA VAL A 173 3.03 -13.58 -6.38
C VAL A 173 2.79 -13.68 -4.87
N SER A 174 3.84 -13.53 -4.09
CA SER A 174 3.68 -13.56 -2.64
C SER A 174 3.19 -12.23 -2.07
N TRP A 175 3.34 -11.14 -2.81
CA TRP A 175 3.03 -9.78 -2.37
C TRP A 175 2.91 -8.85 -3.58
N THR A 176 1.96 -7.92 -3.54
CA THR A 176 1.83 -6.80 -4.48
C THR A 176 1.75 -5.48 -3.75
N SER A 177 2.16 -4.39 -4.41
CA SER A 177 2.18 -3.05 -3.83
C SER A 177 0.80 -2.55 -3.45
N GLY A 178 0.67 -1.92 -2.27
CA GLY A 178 -0.54 -1.23 -1.84
C GLY A 178 -0.87 0.03 -2.62
N ALA A 179 0.05 0.52 -3.46
CA ALA A 179 -0.20 1.75 -4.20
C ALA A 179 -1.38 1.65 -5.18
N PHE A 180 -1.56 0.47 -5.80
CA PHE A 180 -2.69 0.20 -6.68
C PHE A 180 -2.92 -1.30 -6.84
N PHE A 181 -4.14 -1.77 -6.59
CA PHE A 181 -4.55 -3.14 -6.89
C PHE A 181 -6.07 -3.29 -6.97
N ALA A 182 -6.52 -4.31 -7.70
CA ALA A 182 -7.91 -4.76 -7.71
C ALA A 182 -8.13 -5.89 -6.71
N PHE A 183 -9.34 -6.01 -6.18
CA PHE A 183 -9.69 -7.08 -5.26
C PHE A 183 -11.17 -7.52 -5.35
N SER A 184 -11.45 -8.76 -4.96
CA SER A 184 -12.82 -9.24 -4.74
C SER A 184 -13.32 -8.83 -3.37
N LEU A 185 -14.44 -8.11 -3.26
CA LEU A 185 -14.99 -7.69 -1.96
C LEU A 185 -15.41 -8.87 -1.09
N GLU A 186 -15.91 -9.93 -1.70
CA GLU A 186 -16.26 -11.17 -0.98
C GLU A 186 -15.02 -11.80 -0.33
N LYS A 187 -13.96 -12.02 -1.12
CA LYS A 187 -12.73 -12.64 -0.62
C LYS A 187 -11.96 -11.73 0.32
N MET A 188 -12.00 -10.42 0.08
CA MET A 188 -11.41 -9.44 1.01
C MET A 188 -12.10 -9.52 2.38
N ARG A 189 -13.42 -9.74 2.43
CA ARG A 189 -14.15 -10.01 3.67
C ARG A 189 -13.72 -11.34 4.32
N MET A 190 -13.52 -12.38 3.53
CA MET A 190 -13.06 -13.69 4.04
C MET A 190 -11.71 -13.59 4.74
N ILE A 191 -10.78 -12.80 4.19
CA ILE A 191 -9.46 -12.57 4.81
C ILE A 191 -9.49 -11.51 5.93
N GLY A 192 -10.63 -10.83 6.16
CA GLY A 192 -10.83 -9.86 7.24
C GLY A 192 -10.31 -8.46 6.95
N ASP A 193 -10.33 -7.99 5.69
CA ASP A 193 -9.94 -6.64 5.25
C ASP A 193 -8.52 -6.23 5.65
N PHE A 194 -8.21 -4.93 5.61
CA PHE A 194 -6.96 -4.43 6.18
C PHE A 194 -6.97 -4.55 7.71
N ASP A 195 -5.80 -4.83 8.29
CA ASP A 195 -5.66 -4.86 9.74
C ASP A 195 -5.62 -3.42 10.28
N PRO A 196 -6.57 -3.00 11.13
CA PRO A 196 -6.63 -1.63 11.63
C PRO A 196 -5.54 -1.31 12.66
N ALA A 197 -4.74 -2.28 13.07
CA ALA A 197 -3.65 -2.06 14.03
C ALA A 197 -2.49 -1.28 13.41
N THR A 198 -2.23 -1.39 12.09
CA THR A 198 -1.21 -0.60 11.43
C THR A 198 -1.76 0.76 10.99
N PHE A 199 -0.95 1.80 11.20
CA PHE A 199 -1.26 3.14 10.71
C PHE A 199 -0.76 3.33 9.28
N LEU A 200 0.47 2.87 9.02
CA LEU A 200 1.14 2.97 7.73
C LEU A 200 2.23 1.89 7.64
N PHE A 201 2.41 1.32 6.44
CA PHE A 201 3.36 0.28 6.09
C PHE A 201 2.98 -1.13 6.59
N TYR A 202 3.45 -2.14 5.91
CA TYR A 202 3.22 -3.58 6.15
C TYR A 202 1.81 -4.08 5.87
N GLU A 203 0.90 -3.25 5.41
CA GLU A 203 -0.47 -3.65 5.09
C GLU A 203 -0.49 -4.78 4.05
N GLU A 204 0.35 -4.69 3.02
CA GLU A 204 0.44 -5.67 1.95
C GLU A 204 1.00 -7.01 2.44
N TYR A 205 1.99 -6.99 3.35
CA TYR A 205 2.52 -8.19 3.99
C TYR A 205 1.47 -8.87 4.85
N ILE A 206 0.66 -8.07 5.55
CA ILE A 206 -0.44 -8.55 6.40
C ILE A 206 -1.55 -9.15 5.51
N LEU A 207 -1.97 -8.47 4.45
CA LEU A 207 -2.94 -8.99 3.48
C LEU A 207 -2.46 -10.31 2.87
N SER A 208 -1.18 -10.39 2.50
CA SER A 208 -0.56 -11.61 1.98
C SER A 208 -0.60 -12.75 3.00
N ALA A 209 -0.31 -12.47 4.27
CA ALA A 209 -0.38 -13.48 5.32
C ALA A 209 -1.81 -13.96 5.56
N LYS A 210 -2.79 -13.04 5.54
CA LYS A 210 -4.22 -13.36 5.67
C LYS A 210 -4.73 -14.19 4.49
N ALA A 211 -4.37 -13.80 3.25
CA ALA A 211 -4.74 -14.54 2.04
C ALA A 211 -4.24 -15.99 2.10
N ARG A 212 -2.96 -16.19 2.42
CA ARG A 212 -2.39 -17.55 2.58
C ARG A 212 -3.11 -18.39 3.63
N ARG A 213 -3.52 -17.82 4.76
CA ARG A 213 -4.27 -18.53 5.82
C ARG A 213 -5.66 -18.99 5.34
N CYS A 214 -6.22 -18.30 4.36
CA CYS A 214 -7.51 -18.63 3.75
C CYS A 214 -7.36 -19.42 2.43
N ASN A 215 -6.16 -19.91 2.08
CA ASN A 215 -5.84 -20.57 0.82
C ASN A 215 -6.21 -19.73 -0.42
N LEU A 216 -6.11 -18.41 -0.30
CA LEU A 216 -6.32 -17.46 -1.38
C LEU A 216 -4.99 -16.93 -1.90
N LYS A 217 -4.96 -16.55 -3.18
CA LYS A 217 -3.78 -16.14 -3.92
C LYS A 217 -3.77 -14.63 -4.19
N ILE A 218 -2.57 -14.10 -4.44
CA ILE A 218 -2.32 -12.75 -4.93
C ILE A 218 -1.74 -12.85 -6.32
N GLY A 219 -2.33 -12.13 -7.27
CA GLY A 219 -1.93 -12.12 -8.68
C GLY A 219 -1.16 -10.85 -9.05
N TYR A 220 -0.41 -10.97 -10.12
CA TYR A 220 0.25 -9.88 -10.80
C TYR A 220 0.02 -9.99 -12.30
N ASP A 221 -0.51 -8.93 -12.89
CA ASP A 221 -0.63 -8.80 -14.34
C ASP A 221 0.33 -7.73 -14.86
N PRO A 222 1.47 -8.11 -15.44
CA PRO A 222 2.46 -7.18 -16.00
C PRO A 222 2.00 -6.50 -17.30
N THR A 223 0.96 -7.03 -17.96
CA THR A 223 0.40 -6.42 -19.18
C THR A 223 -0.39 -5.15 -18.88
N VAL A 224 -0.78 -4.96 -17.62
CA VAL A 224 -1.47 -3.79 -17.11
C VAL A 224 -0.48 -2.88 -16.41
N LYS A 225 -0.51 -1.57 -16.71
CA LYS A 225 0.42 -0.59 -16.14
C LYS A 225 -0.32 0.56 -15.48
N VAL A 226 0.28 1.08 -14.39
CA VAL A 226 -0.08 2.38 -13.80
C VAL A 226 1.17 3.21 -13.56
N MET A 227 1.03 4.52 -13.67
CA MET A 227 2.12 5.44 -13.30
C MET A 227 1.96 5.88 -11.85
N HIS A 228 3.06 5.85 -11.10
CA HIS A 228 3.09 6.26 -9.71
C HIS A 228 4.06 7.42 -9.48
N TYR A 229 3.53 8.57 -9.11
CA TYR A 229 4.27 9.80 -8.86
C TYR A 229 4.80 9.85 -7.42
N HIS A 230 5.79 8.99 -7.11
CA HIS A 230 6.33 8.82 -5.75
C HIS A 230 6.55 10.11 -4.95
N ALA A 231 6.29 10.03 -3.65
CA ALA A 231 6.95 10.76 -2.55
C ALA A 231 6.53 12.21 -2.29
N VAL A 232 5.22 12.51 -2.23
CA VAL A 232 4.82 13.80 -1.65
C VAL A 232 4.07 13.65 -0.33
N SER A 233 3.26 12.61 -0.17
CA SER A 233 2.51 12.39 1.09
C SER A 233 3.41 12.01 2.28
N THR A 234 4.59 11.44 2.02
CA THR A 234 5.59 11.08 3.05
C THR A 234 6.74 12.08 3.18
N GLY A 235 6.67 13.23 2.49
CA GLY A 235 7.67 14.31 2.64
C GLY A 235 9.00 14.11 1.90
N GLY A 236 9.05 13.22 0.89
CA GLY A 236 10.19 13.13 -0.06
C GLY A 236 11.55 12.73 0.51
N GLY A 237 11.65 12.39 1.79
CA GLY A 237 12.89 12.01 2.47
C GLY A 237 12.66 11.03 3.61
N LEU A 238 13.75 10.46 4.15
CA LEU A 238 13.73 9.66 5.38
C LEU A 238 13.22 10.55 6.53
N ASN A 239 11.92 10.48 6.79
CA ASN A 239 11.26 11.14 7.90
C ASN A 239 11.25 10.16 9.09
N ILE A 240 11.64 10.64 10.26
CA ILE A 240 11.76 9.82 11.46
C ILE A 240 10.41 9.22 11.88
N THR A 241 9.31 9.95 11.70
CA THR A 241 7.97 9.49 12.02
C THR A 241 7.58 8.31 11.10
N SER A 242 7.81 8.44 9.79
CA SER A 242 7.55 7.35 8.84
C SER A 242 8.42 6.13 9.12
N LYS A 243 9.71 6.33 9.47
CA LYS A 243 10.61 5.23 9.86
C LYS A 243 10.10 4.53 11.12
N MET A 244 9.67 5.28 12.12
CA MET A 244 9.13 4.73 13.37
C MET A 244 7.85 3.93 13.13
N GLU A 245 6.92 4.43 12.31
CA GLU A 245 5.69 3.71 11.94
C GLU A 245 6.01 2.42 11.16
N ALA A 246 6.98 2.47 10.23
CA ALA A 246 7.41 1.28 9.49
C ALA A 246 7.98 0.20 10.44
N ASP A 247 8.84 0.58 11.37
CA ASP A 247 9.48 -0.36 12.29
C ASP A 247 8.50 -0.93 13.33
N ARG A 248 7.48 -0.13 13.73
CA ARG A 248 6.38 -0.59 14.60
C ARG A 248 5.49 -1.60 13.87
N SER A 249 5.09 -1.29 12.63
CA SER A 249 4.27 -2.15 11.78
C SER A 249 5.02 -3.44 11.41
N GLU A 250 6.33 -3.35 11.15
CA GLU A 250 7.21 -4.50 10.95
C GLU A 250 7.20 -5.45 12.14
N ARG A 251 7.45 -4.92 13.33
CA ARG A 251 7.47 -5.71 14.57
C ARG A 251 6.11 -6.36 14.84
N TYR A 252 5.03 -5.61 14.64
CA TYR A 252 3.67 -6.13 14.74
C TYR A 252 3.41 -7.29 13.76
N TYR A 253 3.79 -7.13 12.48
CA TYR A 253 3.68 -8.18 11.49
C TYR A 253 4.41 -9.46 11.90
N PHE A 254 5.69 -9.36 12.29
CA PHE A 254 6.47 -10.52 12.70
C PHE A 254 5.95 -11.17 13.98
N GLN A 255 5.46 -10.39 14.92
CA GLN A 255 4.87 -10.90 16.16
C GLN A 255 3.52 -11.61 15.91
N THR A 256 2.62 -10.97 15.17
CA THR A 256 1.21 -11.39 15.06
C THR A 256 0.99 -12.38 13.92
N TYR A 257 1.62 -12.15 12.78
CA TYR A 257 1.36 -12.90 11.56
C TYR A 257 2.41 -13.99 11.31
N GLU A 258 3.67 -13.75 11.65
CA GLU A 258 4.76 -14.70 11.50
C GLU A 258 5.06 -15.44 12.81
N LYS A 259 4.48 -15.03 13.95
CA LYS A 259 4.62 -15.65 15.27
C LYS A 259 6.07 -15.82 15.72
N MET A 260 6.92 -14.84 15.38
CA MET A 260 8.32 -14.85 15.77
C MET A 260 8.49 -14.76 17.29
N ASN A 261 9.50 -15.42 17.81
CA ASN A 261 9.82 -15.42 19.23
C ASN A 261 10.42 -14.07 19.70
N LYS A 262 10.47 -13.88 21.02
CA LYS A 262 10.96 -12.63 21.63
C LYS A 262 12.42 -12.33 21.28
N LEU A 263 13.25 -13.36 21.07
CA LEU A 263 14.66 -13.19 20.71
C LEU A 263 14.80 -12.58 19.31
N TYR A 264 14.05 -13.10 18.33
CA TYR A 264 14.02 -12.55 16.98
C TYR A 264 13.52 -11.10 16.97
N LEU A 265 12.42 -10.80 17.67
CA LEU A 265 11.87 -9.45 17.76
C LEU A 265 12.82 -8.48 18.45
N GLY A 266 13.56 -8.94 19.48
CA GLY A 266 14.60 -8.16 20.14
C GLY A 266 15.77 -7.85 19.20
N LEU A 267 16.25 -8.85 18.47
CA LEU A 267 17.30 -8.66 17.45
C LEU A 267 16.87 -7.67 16.37
N LEU A 268 15.67 -7.83 15.82
CA LEU A 268 15.10 -6.92 14.83
C LEU A 268 15.04 -5.48 15.35
N LYS A 269 14.58 -5.29 16.58
CA LYS A 269 14.55 -3.97 17.23
C LYS A 269 15.95 -3.36 17.35
N ILE A 270 16.95 -4.12 17.81
CA ILE A 270 18.33 -3.65 17.93
C ILE A 270 18.86 -3.20 16.57
N ILE A 271 18.64 -3.99 15.53
CA ILE A 271 19.07 -3.66 14.17
C ILE A 271 18.44 -2.34 13.70
N ARG A 272 17.13 -2.14 13.92
CA ARG A 272 16.43 -0.90 13.53
C ARG A 272 16.94 0.32 14.32
N LEU A 273 17.20 0.15 15.61
CA LEU A 273 17.83 1.20 16.43
C LEU A 273 19.21 1.61 15.90
N MET A 274 20.04 0.62 15.53
CA MET A 274 21.35 0.89 14.93
C MET A 274 21.23 1.62 13.57
N GLU A 275 20.28 1.24 12.73
CA GLU A 275 20.02 1.93 11.46
C GLU A 275 19.64 3.40 11.69
N VAL A 276 18.78 3.68 12.66
CA VAL A 276 18.37 5.05 13.01
C VAL A 276 19.56 5.84 13.52
N LEU A 277 20.32 5.29 14.46
CA LEU A 277 21.53 5.94 15.00
C LEU A 277 22.54 6.26 13.90
N PHE A 278 22.79 5.32 12.99
CA PHE A 278 23.72 5.52 11.89
C PHE A 278 23.22 6.54 10.87
N THR A 279 21.95 6.45 10.47
CA THR A 279 21.39 7.30 9.40
C THR A 279 21.17 8.73 9.85
N PHE A 280 20.54 8.92 11.00
CA PHE A 280 20.20 10.24 11.53
C PHE A 280 21.38 10.86 12.31
N GLY A 281 22.23 10.02 12.92
CA GLY A 281 23.47 10.47 13.57
C GLY A 281 24.46 11.10 12.58
N LYS A 282 24.65 10.50 11.41
CA LYS A 282 25.46 11.10 10.32
C LYS A 282 24.93 12.46 9.87
N ARG A 283 23.62 12.68 9.94
CA ARG A 283 22.95 13.93 9.59
C ARG A 283 22.89 14.91 10.78
N LYS A 284 23.46 14.55 11.94
CA LYS A 284 23.39 15.32 13.20
C LYS A 284 21.96 15.63 13.66
N GLN A 285 21.01 14.76 13.33
CA GLN A 285 19.58 14.90 13.65
C GLN A 285 19.26 14.26 15.01
N PHE A 286 19.85 14.78 16.09
CA PHE A 286 19.73 14.21 17.44
C PHE A 286 18.33 14.34 18.05
N ARG A 287 17.54 15.34 17.64
CA ARG A 287 16.15 15.52 18.09
C ARG A 287 15.27 14.39 17.55
N GLU A 288 15.44 14.06 16.29
CA GLU A 288 14.74 12.98 15.60
C GLU A 288 15.07 11.62 16.21
N ILE A 289 16.33 11.38 16.58
CA ILE A 289 16.75 10.17 17.28
C ILE A 289 16.03 10.05 18.62
N LYS A 290 15.98 11.12 19.43
CA LYS A 290 15.25 11.12 20.70
C LYS A 290 13.75 10.83 20.49
N GLN A 291 13.14 11.43 19.48
CA GLN A 291 11.73 11.18 19.14
C GLN A 291 11.49 9.70 18.79
N TYR A 292 12.37 9.07 18.01
CA TYR A 292 12.28 7.67 17.68
C TYR A 292 12.34 6.78 18.92
N PHE A 293 13.31 6.97 19.80
CA PHE A 293 13.44 6.20 21.03
C PHE A 293 12.25 6.35 21.95
N ALA A 294 11.66 7.53 22.04
CA ALA A 294 10.46 7.76 22.84
C ALA A 294 9.21 7.09 22.25
N GLY A 295 9.14 6.92 20.92
CA GLY A 295 7.95 6.46 20.21
C GLY A 295 7.94 4.98 19.85
N ILE A 296 9.09 4.34 19.67
CA ILE A 296 9.17 2.99 19.08
C ILE A 296 8.47 1.90 19.92
N ASP A 297 8.38 2.07 21.22
CA ASP A 297 7.75 1.11 22.12
C ASP A 297 6.27 1.42 22.44
N ILE A 298 5.76 2.55 21.95
CA ILE A 298 4.33 2.85 22.10
C ILE A 298 3.54 1.84 21.26
N PRO A 299 2.54 1.14 21.83
CA PRO A 299 1.71 0.20 21.09
C PRO A 299 1.07 0.83 19.85
N LEU A 300 0.85 0.04 18.82
CA LEU A 300 0.02 0.46 17.68
C LEU A 300 -1.39 0.78 18.19
N ARG A 301 -1.99 1.85 17.66
CA ARG A 301 -3.29 2.36 18.09
C ARG A 301 -4.44 1.57 17.49
#